data_e7171d62b5a8da978c8c0e8138ff6230
#
_entry.id   e7171d62b5a8da978c8c0e8138ff6230
#
_cell.length_a   1.000
_cell.length_b   1.000
_cell.length_c   1.000
_cell.angle_alpha   90.00
_cell.angle_beta   90.00
_cell.angle_gamma   90.00
#
_symmetry.space_group_name_H-M   'P 1'
#
loop_
_entity.id
_entity.type
_entity.pdbx_description
1 polymer ?
#
loop_
_entity_poly.entity_id
_entity_poly.type
_entity_poly.pdbx_seq_one_letter_code
_entity_poly.pdbx_strand_id
1 'polypeptide(L)'
;MTSTDAKVKTARKPLWIAIIAIVAWLGISGVAGPTFGKLSSVQENDNSAFLPANAESTLANKVTVKFSSGALNQLPTLLLFVGEVDGAKLAAVNQYVQTLPNKEITGTGKKLSEFILPGSSIAVFPSQDGKAILGNISLIDKVATATLGDKPALPQVIKFVREDMAKNLASQNFETHVTGFGGILADLFGAFGSIDSTLLLTTLGVVSIILIIVYRSPFLWILPLFTAVTALSLAGTIIYFLAKANLIDLSGQSQGILSVLVLGAATDYAL
;
A
#
# COMPACT_ATOMS: atom_id res chain seq x y z
N MET A 1 -60.26 32.61 -34.83
CA MET A 1 -59.19 31.56 -34.50
C MET A 1 -57.98 32.27 -34.07
N THR A 2 -57.85 32.49 -32.78
CA THR A 2 -56.69 33.17 -32.15
C THR A 2 -55.73 32.12 -31.62
N SER A 3 -54.57 31.97 -32.26
CA SER A 3 -53.50 31.10 -31.80
C SER A 3 -52.75 31.81 -30.68
N THR A 4 -52.86 31.27 -29.49
CA THR A 4 -52.13 31.74 -28.31
C THR A 4 -50.72 31.08 -28.31
N ASP A 5 -49.72 31.81 -28.80
CA ASP A 5 -48.33 31.44 -28.70
C ASP A 5 -47.88 31.56 -27.23
N ALA A 6 -47.93 30.44 -26.48
CA ALA A 6 -47.35 30.31 -25.17
C ALA A 6 -45.82 30.32 -25.31
N LYS A 7 -45.17 31.49 -25.18
CA LYS A 7 -43.70 31.59 -25.00
C LYS A 7 -43.30 30.88 -23.72
N VAL A 8 -42.75 29.69 -23.85
CA VAL A 8 -42.04 28.99 -22.75
C VAL A 8 -40.83 29.84 -22.35
N LYS A 9 -40.97 30.59 -21.28
CA LYS A 9 -39.84 31.27 -20.61
C LYS A 9 -38.92 30.20 -20.02
N THR A 10 -37.90 29.77 -20.77
CA THR A 10 -36.80 29.06 -20.22
C THR A 10 -36.08 29.95 -19.21
N ALA A 11 -36.32 29.73 -17.93
CA ALA A 11 -35.61 30.40 -16.84
C ALA A 11 -34.13 30.00 -16.96
N ARG A 12 -33.31 30.89 -17.54
CA ARG A 12 -31.83 30.74 -17.52
C ARG A 12 -31.40 30.78 -16.06
N LYS A 13 -31.09 29.60 -15.52
CA LYS A 13 -30.46 29.54 -14.19
C LYS A 13 -29.23 30.47 -14.23
N PRO A 14 -29.04 31.35 -13.24
CA PRO A 14 -27.99 32.34 -13.30
C PRO A 14 -26.61 31.67 -13.34
N LEU A 15 -25.77 32.11 -14.23
CA LEU A 15 -24.42 31.57 -14.51
C LEU A 15 -23.56 31.47 -13.23
N TRP A 16 -23.80 32.36 -12.27
CA TRP A 16 -23.07 32.36 -11.00
C TRP A 16 -23.31 31.10 -10.16
N ILE A 17 -24.49 30.45 -10.24
CA ILE A 17 -24.74 29.16 -9.56
C ILE A 17 -23.84 28.07 -10.14
N ALA A 18 -23.70 28.03 -11.47
CA ALA A 18 -22.79 27.07 -12.11
C ALA A 18 -21.32 27.32 -11.71
N ILE A 19 -20.92 28.59 -11.65
CA ILE A 19 -19.55 28.96 -11.21
C ILE A 19 -19.32 28.56 -9.76
N ILE A 20 -20.24 28.83 -8.85
CA ILE A 20 -20.15 28.43 -7.45
C ILE A 20 -20.05 26.89 -7.34
N ALA A 21 -20.85 26.16 -8.09
CA ALA A 21 -20.82 24.69 -8.09
C ALA A 21 -19.47 24.15 -8.56
N ILE A 22 -18.90 24.74 -9.63
CA ILE A 22 -17.57 24.34 -10.12
C ILE A 22 -16.49 24.65 -9.09
N VAL A 23 -16.50 25.85 -8.49
CA VAL A 23 -15.50 26.24 -7.47
C VAL A 23 -15.62 25.34 -6.23
N ALA A 24 -16.84 25.06 -5.78
CA ALA A 24 -17.06 24.15 -4.65
C ALA A 24 -16.54 22.74 -4.97
N TRP A 25 -16.81 22.23 -6.16
CA TRP A 25 -16.35 20.91 -6.60
C TRP A 25 -14.82 20.80 -6.72
N LEU A 26 -14.19 21.85 -7.25
CA LEU A 26 -12.72 21.96 -7.29
C LEU A 26 -12.12 22.05 -5.89
N GLY A 27 -12.75 22.80 -4.98
CA GLY A 27 -12.32 22.88 -3.58
C GLY A 27 -12.40 21.54 -2.87
N ILE A 28 -13.49 20.79 -3.05
CA ILE A 28 -13.65 19.42 -2.52
C ILE A 28 -12.55 18.51 -3.09
N SER A 29 -12.32 18.56 -4.41
CA SER A 29 -11.29 17.74 -5.05
C SER A 29 -9.89 18.05 -4.54
N GLY A 30 -9.58 19.33 -4.28
CA GLY A 30 -8.28 19.78 -3.76
C GLY A 30 -7.95 19.24 -2.37
N VAL A 31 -8.97 19.02 -1.53
CA VAL A 31 -8.80 18.44 -0.17
C VAL A 31 -8.91 16.92 -0.19
N ALA A 32 -9.85 16.39 -0.96
CA ALA A 32 -10.15 14.95 -0.99
C ALA A 32 -9.05 14.14 -1.69
N GLY A 33 -8.42 14.66 -2.75
CA GLY A 33 -7.36 13.97 -3.48
C GLY A 33 -6.16 13.58 -2.61
N PRO A 34 -5.51 14.55 -1.94
CA PRO A 34 -4.40 14.25 -1.02
C PRO A 34 -4.81 13.34 0.15
N THR A 35 -6.05 13.43 0.64
CA THR A 35 -6.56 12.59 1.74
C THR A 35 -6.77 11.15 1.27
N PHE A 36 -7.26 10.96 0.05
CA PHE A 36 -7.38 9.63 -0.57
C PHE A 36 -6.02 8.93 -0.65
N GLY A 37 -4.94 9.66 -0.98
CA GLY A 37 -3.57 9.14 -1.00
C GLY A 37 -3.09 8.62 0.36
N LYS A 38 -3.69 9.06 1.47
CA LYS A 38 -3.36 8.61 2.84
C LYS A 38 -4.14 7.38 3.30
N LEU A 39 -5.05 6.83 2.50
CA LEU A 39 -5.83 5.65 2.86
C LEU A 39 -4.93 4.46 3.25
N SER A 40 -3.82 4.27 2.55
CA SER A 40 -2.86 3.21 2.87
C SER A 40 -2.27 3.30 4.28
N SER A 41 -2.26 4.50 4.88
CA SER A 41 -1.74 4.71 6.24
C SER A 41 -2.69 4.26 7.37
N VAL A 42 -3.94 3.98 7.04
CA VAL A 42 -4.98 3.51 7.98
C VAL A 42 -5.49 2.11 7.63
N GLN A 43 -4.80 1.42 6.71
CA GLN A 43 -5.13 0.03 6.37
C GLN A 43 -4.61 -0.92 7.44
N GLU A 44 -5.47 -1.85 7.84
CA GLU A 44 -5.10 -3.01 8.63
C GLU A 44 -5.05 -4.24 7.71
N ASN A 45 -3.84 -4.68 7.39
CA ASN A 45 -3.61 -5.81 6.48
C ASN A 45 -3.04 -7.02 7.21
N ASP A 46 -3.23 -7.10 8.52
CA ASP A 46 -2.89 -8.31 9.28
C ASP A 46 -3.95 -9.40 9.11
N ASN A 47 -3.61 -10.64 9.48
CA ASN A 47 -4.54 -11.76 9.38
C ASN A 47 -5.80 -11.58 10.25
N SER A 48 -5.75 -10.74 11.28
CA SER A 48 -6.88 -10.48 12.18
C SER A 48 -7.95 -9.62 11.51
N ALA A 49 -7.58 -8.76 10.57
CA ALA A 49 -8.51 -7.92 9.80
C ALA A 49 -9.42 -8.73 8.87
N PHE A 50 -9.03 -9.97 8.52
CA PHE A 50 -9.81 -10.86 7.64
C PHE A 50 -10.63 -11.90 8.40
N LEU A 51 -10.47 -11.99 9.72
CA LEU A 51 -11.12 -13.00 10.56
C LEU A 51 -12.14 -12.34 11.48
N PRO A 52 -13.30 -12.99 11.72
CA PRO A 52 -14.23 -12.53 12.74
C PRO A 52 -13.56 -12.45 14.13
N ALA A 53 -13.95 -11.45 14.94
CA ALA A 53 -13.37 -11.25 16.27
C ALA A 53 -13.53 -12.45 17.22
N ASN A 54 -14.49 -13.34 16.92
CA ASN A 54 -14.77 -14.59 17.64
C ASN A 54 -14.18 -15.83 16.98
N ALA A 55 -13.39 -15.70 15.91
CA ALA A 55 -12.72 -16.85 15.31
C ALA A 55 -11.76 -17.50 16.32
N GLU A 56 -11.68 -18.83 16.31
CA GLU A 56 -10.81 -19.58 17.23
C GLU A 56 -9.34 -19.13 17.16
N SER A 57 -8.84 -18.88 15.95
CA SER A 57 -7.48 -18.37 15.73
C SER A 57 -7.28 -16.99 16.34
N THR A 58 -8.28 -16.10 16.26
CA THR A 58 -8.23 -14.77 16.87
C THR A 58 -8.22 -14.86 18.40
N LEU A 59 -9.05 -15.74 18.97
CA LEU A 59 -9.08 -16.00 20.41
C LEU A 59 -7.79 -16.66 20.89
N ALA A 60 -7.28 -17.65 20.18
CA ALA A 60 -6.01 -18.31 20.48
C ALA A 60 -4.85 -17.29 20.45
N ASN A 61 -4.80 -16.40 19.44
CA ASN A 61 -3.78 -15.36 19.37
C ASN A 61 -3.83 -14.40 20.56
N LYS A 62 -5.03 -13.96 20.99
CA LYS A 62 -5.21 -13.12 22.18
C LYS A 62 -4.69 -13.78 23.46
N VAL A 63 -4.81 -15.10 23.57
CA VAL A 63 -4.27 -15.86 24.70
C VAL A 63 -2.75 -15.99 24.57
N THR A 64 -2.25 -16.36 23.41
CA THR A 64 -0.83 -16.55 23.13
C THR A 64 -0.02 -15.28 23.41
N VAL A 65 -0.55 -14.11 23.04
CA VAL A 65 0.08 -12.79 23.34
C VAL A 65 0.33 -12.60 24.83
N LYS A 66 -0.55 -13.11 25.70
CA LYS A 66 -0.39 -12.96 27.15
C LYS A 66 0.76 -13.80 27.73
N PHE A 67 1.10 -14.89 27.06
CA PHE A 67 2.14 -15.83 27.50
C PHE A 67 3.48 -15.64 26.77
N SER A 68 3.47 -14.96 25.65
CA SER A 68 4.66 -14.74 24.82
C SER A 68 5.32 -13.42 25.18
N SER A 69 6.08 -13.40 26.26
CA SER A 69 6.84 -12.22 26.73
C SER A 69 7.76 -11.68 25.61
N GLY A 70 7.23 -10.87 24.69
CA GLY A 70 7.97 -10.23 23.61
C GLY A 70 8.26 -11.08 22.37
N ALA A 71 8.05 -12.39 22.38
CA ALA A 71 8.32 -13.26 21.23
C ALA A 71 7.35 -13.05 20.04
N LEU A 72 6.17 -12.50 20.29
CA LEU A 72 5.18 -12.16 19.25
C LEU A 72 5.33 -10.74 18.69
N ASN A 73 6.20 -9.93 19.29
CA ASN A 73 6.45 -8.56 18.85
C ASN A 73 7.56 -8.52 17.79
N GLN A 74 7.76 -9.61 17.06
CA GLN A 74 8.81 -9.71 16.06
C GLN A 74 8.31 -10.38 14.79
N LEU A 75 8.83 -9.91 13.67
CA LEU A 75 8.67 -10.50 12.35
C LEU A 75 10.00 -11.18 11.96
N PRO A 76 10.11 -12.51 12.12
CA PRO A 76 11.30 -13.22 11.71
C PRO A 76 11.49 -13.09 10.20
N THR A 77 12.62 -12.57 9.81
CA THR A 77 13.00 -12.33 8.41
C THR A 77 14.30 -13.05 8.14
N LEU A 78 14.32 -13.85 7.10
CA LEU A 78 15.47 -14.67 6.74
C LEU A 78 16.22 -14.05 5.56
N LEU A 79 17.52 -13.90 5.72
CA LEU A 79 18.45 -13.47 4.68
C LEU A 79 19.13 -14.73 4.12
N LEU A 80 18.93 -15.03 2.86
CA LEU A 80 19.50 -16.22 2.22
C LEU A 80 20.50 -15.78 1.17
N PHE A 81 21.69 -16.37 1.25
CA PHE A 81 22.79 -16.18 0.33
C PHE A 81 23.12 -17.55 -0.29
N VAL A 82 22.71 -17.76 -1.55
CA VAL A 82 22.89 -19.02 -2.27
C VAL A 82 24.17 -18.97 -3.12
N GLY A 83 25.03 -19.93 -2.96
CA GLY A 83 26.30 -20.05 -3.67
C GLY A 83 27.26 -20.91 -2.88
N GLU A 84 28.39 -21.26 -3.51
CA GLU A 84 29.45 -22.00 -2.81
C GLU A 84 30.02 -21.16 -1.64
N VAL A 85 30.09 -21.77 -0.47
CA VAL A 85 30.50 -21.14 0.79
C VAL A 85 31.91 -21.61 1.14
N ASP A 86 32.80 -20.66 1.28
CA ASP A 86 34.12 -20.86 1.88
C ASP A 86 34.31 -19.96 3.10
N GLY A 87 35.40 -20.09 3.81
CA GLY A 87 35.67 -19.30 5.02
C GLY A 87 35.75 -17.80 4.76
N ALA A 88 36.28 -17.38 3.60
CA ALA A 88 36.39 -15.98 3.23
C ALA A 88 35.01 -15.36 2.93
N LYS A 89 34.17 -16.06 2.19
CA LYS A 89 32.80 -15.64 1.88
C LYS A 89 31.92 -15.61 3.13
N LEU A 90 32.04 -16.59 4.02
CA LEU A 90 31.33 -16.56 5.31
C LEU A 90 31.76 -15.36 6.16
N ALA A 91 33.04 -15.02 6.20
CA ALA A 91 33.55 -13.85 6.90
C ALA A 91 32.99 -12.54 6.26
N ALA A 92 32.98 -12.47 4.93
CA ALA A 92 32.42 -11.31 4.21
C ALA A 92 30.94 -11.11 4.50
N VAL A 93 30.13 -12.17 4.49
CA VAL A 93 28.70 -12.10 4.84
C VAL A 93 28.52 -11.69 6.31
N ASN A 94 29.30 -12.26 7.23
CA ASN A 94 29.28 -11.86 8.64
C ASN A 94 29.58 -10.36 8.81
N GLN A 95 30.65 -9.87 8.17
CA GLN A 95 31.00 -8.45 8.21
C GLN A 95 29.85 -7.58 7.64
N TYR A 96 29.29 -7.99 6.52
CA TYR A 96 28.17 -7.28 5.89
C TYR A 96 26.97 -7.16 6.82
N VAL A 97 26.50 -8.27 7.41
CA VAL A 97 25.28 -8.26 8.26
C VAL A 97 25.48 -7.45 9.53
N GLN A 98 26.70 -7.31 10.06
CA GLN A 98 26.98 -6.44 11.20
C GLN A 98 26.88 -4.95 10.84
N THR A 99 27.11 -4.58 9.59
CA THR A 99 26.97 -3.19 9.14
C THR A 99 25.53 -2.82 8.77
N LEU A 100 24.73 -3.82 8.42
CA LEU A 100 23.36 -3.65 7.89
C LEU A 100 22.44 -2.80 8.78
N PRO A 101 22.40 -2.97 10.12
CA PRO A 101 21.54 -2.17 11.01
C PRO A 101 21.81 -0.67 10.94
N ASN A 102 23.07 -0.27 10.68
CA ASN A 102 23.48 1.13 10.68
C ASN A 102 23.22 1.84 9.35
N LYS A 103 22.79 1.12 8.33
CA LYS A 103 22.52 1.69 7.00
C LYS A 103 21.20 2.43 6.99
N GLU A 104 21.17 3.52 6.25
CA GLU A 104 19.99 4.34 6.06
C GLU A 104 19.11 3.78 4.94
N ILE A 105 17.82 3.64 5.22
CA ILE A 105 16.84 3.22 4.23
C ILE A 105 16.67 4.34 3.21
N THR A 106 16.93 4.04 1.96
CA THR A 106 16.98 5.00 0.86
C THR A 106 15.77 5.94 0.83
N GLY A 107 16.04 7.24 0.92
CA GLY A 107 15.02 8.29 0.80
C GLY A 107 14.12 8.49 2.02
N THR A 108 14.45 7.90 3.18
CA THR A 108 13.59 7.99 4.37
C THR A 108 14.22 8.74 5.55
N GLY A 109 15.54 8.93 5.54
CA GLY A 109 16.31 9.49 6.66
C GLY A 109 16.34 8.59 7.90
N LYS A 110 15.83 7.35 7.83
CA LYS A 110 15.78 6.40 8.94
C LYS A 110 16.77 5.26 8.75
N LYS A 111 17.35 4.79 9.84
CA LYS A 111 18.24 3.63 9.84
C LYS A 111 17.45 2.32 9.97
N LEU A 112 17.99 1.26 9.40
CA LEU A 112 17.37 -0.07 9.52
C LEU A 112 17.27 -0.52 10.99
N SER A 113 18.20 -0.10 11.86
CA SER A 113 18.20 -0.41 13.30
C SER A 113 16.91 0.04 14.02
N GLU A 114 16.20 1.05 13.52
CA GLU A 114 14.94 1.50 14.09
C GLU A 114 13.80 0.47 13.91
N PHE A 115 13.97 -0.44 12.96
CA PHE A 115 12.99 -1.49 12.62
C PHE A 115 13.43 -2.88 13.06
N ILE A 116 14.65 -3.02 13.58
CA ILE A 116 15.16 -4.27 14.15
C ILE A 116 14.76 -4.33 15.62
N LEU A 117 14.44 -5.54 16.11
CA LEU A 117 14.13 -5.77 17.50
C LEU A 117 15.32 -5.40 18.39
N PRO A 118 15.18 -4.49 19.37
CA PRO A 118 16.27 -4.12 20.24
C PRO A 118 16.90 -5.32 20.97
N GLY A 119 18.23 -5.38 20.94
CA GLY A 119 18.97 -6.48 21.55
C GLY A 119 19.07 -7.76 20.71
N SER A 120 18.43 -7.81 19.53
CA SER A 120 18.65 -8.92 18.60
C SER A 120 19.93 -8.71 17.80
N SER A 121 20.69 -9.78 17.61
CA SER A 121 21.84 -9.83 16.71
C SER A 121 21.49 -10.58 15.44
N ILE A 122 22.08 -10.17 14.32
CA ILE A 122 21.94 -10.91 13.07
C ILE A 122 22.99 -12.03 13.09
N ALA A 123 22.53 -13.25 13.36
CA ALA A 123 23.39 -14.43 13.29
C ALA A 123 23.31 -15.05 11.89
N VAL A 124 24.44 -15.52 11.38
CA VAL A 124 24.52 -16.21 10.09
C VAL A 124 25.06 -17.63 10.28
N PHE A 125 24.49 -18.57 9.56
CA PHE A 125 24.82 -20.00 9.64
C PHE A 125 25.02 -20.54 8.23
N PRO A 126 26.17 -21.20 7.95
CA PRO A 126 26.37 -21.88 6.69
C PRO A 126 25.49 -23.14 6.65
N SER A 127 24.99 -23.50 5.46
CA SER A 127 24.32 -24.78 5.23
C SER A 127 25.30 -25.94 5.37
N GLN A 128 24.79 -27.14 5.72
CA GLN A 128 25.62 -28.33 5.88
C GLN A 128 26.31 -28.78 4.59
N ASP A 129 25.69 -28.49 3.44
CA ASP A 129 26.22 -28.83 2.12
C ASP A 129 27.18 -27.75 1.55
N GLY A 130 27.43 -26.68 2.30
CA GLY A 130 28.30 -25.58 1.88
C GLY A 130 27.77 -24.75 0.69
N LYS A 131 26.47 -24.81 0.37
CA LYS A 131 25.90 -24.13 -0.80
C LYS A 131 25.06 -22.91 -0.48
N ALA A 132 24.90 -22.59 0.80
CA ALA A 132 24.15 -21.41 1.21
C ALA A 132 24.60 -20.90 2.59
N ILE A 133 24.33 -19.63 2.85
CA ILE A 133 24.40 -19.03 4.18
C ILE A 133 23.01 -18.49 4.51
N LEU A 134 22.53 -18.80 5.71
CA LEU A 134 21.26 -18.30 6.24
C LEU A 134 21.54 -17.27 7.35
N GLY A 135 21.01 -16.07 7.20
CA GLY A 135 20.97 -15.05 8.25
C GLY A 135 19.54 -14.91 8.79
N ASN A 136 19.41 -14.59 10.08
CA ASN A 136 18.11 -14.27 10.69
C ASN A 136 18.15 -12.84 11.24
N ILE A 137 17.18 -12.02 10.81
CA ILE A 137 16.94 -10.69 11.32
C ILE A 137 15.52 -10.63 11.89
N SER A 138 15.38 -10.20 13.13
CA SER A 138 14.09 -10.01 13.76
C SER A 138 13.67 -8.55 13.63
N LEU A 139 12.67 -8.27 12.80
CA LEU A 139 12.07 -6.95 12.72
C LEU A 139 11.02 -6.79 13.81
N ILE A 140 10.78 -5.56 14.27
CA ILE A 140 9.68 -5.25 15.18
C ILE A 140 8.34 -5.42 14.46
N ASP A 141 7.33 -5.97 15.13
CA ASP A 141 5.98 -6.16 14.58
C ASP A 141 5.35 -4.85 14.07
N LYS A 142 5.61 -3.76 14.78
CA LYS A 142 5.13 -2.42 14.43
C LYS A 142 5.51 -1.98 13.01
N VAL A 143 6.54 -2.57 12.39
CA VAL A 143 6.91 -2.24 11.00
C VAL A 143 5.82 -2.65 10.00
N ALA A 144 4.98 -3.63 10.34
CA ALA A 144 3.87 -4.07 9.50
C ALA A 144 2.75 -3.02 9.39
N THR A 145 2.54 -2.25 10.46
CA THR A 145 1.49 -1.21 10.52
C THR A 145 2.04 0.21 10.39
N ALA A 146 3.38 0.37 10.45
CA ALA A 146 4.03 1.66 10.30
C ALA A 146 4.06 2.14 8.85
N THR A 147 4.22 3.45 8.68
CA THR A 147 4.47 4.07 7.37
C THR A 147 5.82 4.77 7.34
N LEU A 148 6.45 4.78 6.18
CA LEU A 148 7.61 5.58 5.83
C LEU A 148 7.21 6.58 4.75
N GLY A 149 7.02 7.83 5.15
CA GLY A 149 6.28 8.80 4.33
C GLY A 149 4.83 8.35 4.16
N ASP A 150 4.35 8.33 2.93
CA ASP A 150 2.97 7.93 2.59
C ASP A 150 2.82 6.43 2.22
N LYS A 151 3.87 5.62 2.42
CA LYS A 151 3.88 4.20 2.01
C LYS A 151 4.06 3.28 3.21
N PRO A 152 3.50 2.05 3.18
CA PRO A 152 3.75 1.04 4.21
C PRO A 152 5.25 0.80 4.42
N ALA A 153 5.68 0.71 5.68
CA ALA A 153 7.09 0.63 6.02
C ALA A 153 7.70 -0.74 5.67
N LEU A 154 7.00 -1.83 5.95
CA LEU A 154 7.55 -3.17 5.79
C LEU A 154 8.02 -3.48 4.34
N PRO A 155 7.22 -3.22 3.27
CA PRO A 155 7.70 -3.42 1.91
C PRO A 155 8.94 -2.57 1.56
N GLN A 156 9.03 -1.34 2.08
CA GLN A 156 10.18 -0.47 1.83
C GLN A 156 11.44 -0.97 2.54
N VAL A 157 11.31 -1.41 3.79
CA VAL A 157 12.40 -2.02 4.57
C VAL A 157 12.92 -3.28 3.87
N ILE A 158 12.04 -4.19 3.48
CA ILE A 158 12.44 -5.44 2.82
C ILE A 158 13.05 -5.17 1.44
N LYS A 159 12.48 -4.25 0.67
CA LYS A 159 13.03 -3.82 -0.63
C LYS A 159 14.45 -3.27 -0.46
N PHE A 160 14.65 -2.38 0.51
CA PHE A 160 15.99 -1.83 0.82
C PHE A 160 16.97 -2.95 1.16
N VAL A 161 16.61 -3.90 2.02
CA VAL A 161 17.48 -5.01 2.40
C VAL A 161 17.85 -5.86 1.17
N ARG A 162 16.88 -6.18 0.30
CA ARG A 162 17.14 -6.94 -0.94
C ARG A 162 18.12 -6.23 -1.87
N GLU A 163 17.90 -4.94 -2.12
CA GLU A 163 18.74 -4.12 -3.00
C GLU A 163 20.14 -3.94 -2.42
N ASP A 164 20.26 -3.71 -1.11
CA ASP A 164 21.53 -3.53 -0.44
C ASP A 164 22.35 -4.82 -0.38
N MET A 165 21.73 -5.98 -0.12
CA MET A 165 22.36 -7.30 -0.21
C MET A 165 22.90 -7.56 -1.61
N ALA A 166 22.07 -7.39 -2.63
CA ALA A 166 22.46 -7.62 -4.02
C ALA A 166 23.64 -6.73 -4.43
N LYS A 167 23.63 -5.46 -4.02
CA LYS A 167 24.69 -4.50 -4.35
C LYS A 167 26.02 -4.79 -3.65
N ASN A 168 25.98 -5.06 -2.34
CA ASN A 168 27.21 -5.18 -1.55
C ASN A 168 27.87 -6.55 -1.64
N LEU A 169 27.13 -7.59 -2.03
CA LEU A 169 27.64 -8.96 -2.15
C LEU A 169 27.72 -9.44 -3.60
N ALA A 170 27.53 -8.55 -4.57
CA ALA A 170 27.67 -8.88 -6.00
C ALA A 170 29.04 -9.50 -6.34
N SER A 171 30.12 -9.01 -5.71
CA SER A 171 31.48 -9.51 -5.91
C SER A 171 31.72 -10.92 -5.36
N GLN A 172 30.84 -11.42 -4.51
CA GLN A 172 30.97 -12.74 -3.87
C GLN A 172 30.22 -13.84 -4.67
N ASN A 173 29.58 -13.50 -5.76
CA ASN A 173 28.77 -14.42 -6.60
C ASN A 173 27.69 -15.18 -5.80
N PHE A 174 27.02 -14.49 -4.86
CA PHE A 174 25.85 -15.01 -4.20
C PHE A 174 24.58 -14.55 -4.91
N GLU A 175 23.65 -15.47 -5.10
CA GLU A 175 22.24 -15.13 -5.32
C GLU A 175 21.60 -14.81 -3.96
N THR A 176 21.01 -13.63 -3.82
CA THR A 176 20.54 -13.12 -2.53
C THR A 176 19.01 -13.04 -2.49
N HIS A 177 18.41 -13.58 -1.41
CA HIS A 177 16.99 -13.53 -1.19
C HIS A 177 16.68 -13.09 0.23
N VAL A 178 15.54 -12.39 0.38
CA VAL A 178 14.96 -12.08 1.68
C VAL A 178 13.60 -12.76 1.75
N THR A 179 13.43 -13.63 2.74
CA THR A 179 12.25 -14.48 2.95
C THR A 179 11.90 -14.54 4.45
N GLY A 180 11.24 -15.60 4.88
CA GLY A 180 10.67 -15.68 6.23
C GLY A 180 9.36 -14.91 6.31
N PHE A 181 8.77 -14.86 7.52
CA PHE A 181 7.44 -14.24 7.69
C PHE A 181 7.44 -12.75 7.29
N GLY A 182 8.48 -11.99 7.69
CA GLY A 182 8.60 -10.58 7.30
C GLY A 182 8.75 -10.38 5.80
N GLY A 183 9.51 -11.25 5.10
CA GLY A 183 9.67 -11.19 3.65
C GLY A 183 8.38 -11.51 2.90
N ILE A 184 7.68 -12.59 3.31
CA ILE A 184 6.40 -13.02 2.72
C ILE A 184 5.33 -11.94 2.93
N LEU A 185 5.24 -11.39 4.13
CA LEU A 185 4.27 -10.34 4.44
C LEU A 185 4.55 -9.04 3.65
N ALA A 186 5.83 -8.69 3.46
CA ALA A 186 6.20 -7.56 2.62
C ALA A 186 5.79 -7.75 1.15
N ASP A 187 5.99 -8.96 0.61
CA ASP A 187 5.59 -9.30 -0.76
C ASP A 187 4.07 -9.27 -0.92
N LEU A 188 3.34 -9.76 0.08
CA LEU A 188 1.88 -9.70 0.12
C LEU A 188 1.38 -8.24 0.09
N PHE A 189 1.93 -7.38 0.95
CA PHE A 189 1.58 -5.95 0.97
C PHE A 189 1.98 -5.24 -0.34
N GLY A 190 3.14 -5.59 -0.89
CA GLY A 190 3.59 -5.06 -2.18
C GLY A 190 2.69 -5.50 -3.33
N ALA A 191 2.24 -6.76 -3.33
CA ALA A 191 1.30 -7.28 -4.32
C ALA A 191 -0.04 -6.54 -4.26
N PHE A 192 -0.63 -6.39 -3.07
CA PHE A 192 -1.90 -5.66 -2.93
C PHE A 192 -1.76 -4.20 -3.35
N GLY A 193 -0.73 -3.49 -2.91
CA GLY A 193 -0.52 -2.10 -3.30
C GLY A 193 -0.29 -1.90 -4.80
N SER A 194 0.35 -2.86 -5.48
CA SER A 194 0.55 -2.82 -6.94
C SER A 194 -0.73 -3.15 -7.72
N ILE A 195 -1.54 -4.08 -7.21
CA ILE A 195 -2.84 -4.44 -7.81
C ILE A 195 -3.77 -3.23 -7.82
N ASP A 196 -3.88 -2.51 -6.71
CA ASP A 196 -4.74 -1.33 -6.59
C ASP A 196 -4.39 -0.26 -7.63
N SER A 197 -3.12 0.08 -7.75
CA SER A 197 -2.67 1.10 -8.72
C SER A 197 -2.89 0.66 -10.17
N THR A 198 -2.57 -0.59 -10.49
CA THR A 198 -2.71 -1.15 -11.84
C THR A 198 -4.18 -1.28 -12.23
N LEU A 199 -5.01 -1.80 -11.32
CA LEU A 199 -6.46 -1.91 -11.54
C LEU A 199 -7.10 -0.53 -11.74
N LEU A 200 -6.75 0.45 -10.90
CA LEU A 200 -7.28 1.81 -11.00
C LEU A 200 -6.91 2.45 -12.35
N LEU A 201 -5.65 2.37 -12.75
CA LEU A 201 -5.18 2.94 -14.03
C LEU A 201 -5.80 2.23 -15.24
N THR A 202 -5.90 0.90 -15.19
CA THR A 202 -6.53 0.12 -16.25
C THR A 202 -8.01 0.45 -16.37
N THR A 203 -8.74 0.49 -15.26
CA THR A 203 -10.15 0.87 -15.22
C THR A 203 -10.35 2.29 -15.74
N LEU A 204 -9.54 3.23 -15.30
CA LEU A 204 -9.58 4.62 -15.77
C LEU A 204 -9.33 4.71 -17.28
N GLY A 205 -8.38 3.93 -17.80
CA GLY A 205 -8.08 3.87 -19.24
C GLY A 205 -9.23 3.31 -20.04
N VAL A 206 -9.80 2.18 -19.64
CA VAL A 206 -10.95 1.55 -20.33
C VAL A 206 -12.16 2.48 -20.30
N VAL A 207 -12.48 3.05 -19.14
CA VAL A 207 -13.58 4.00 -19.00
C VAL A 207 -13.37 5.23 -19.88
N SER A 208 -12.15 5.78 -19.94
CA SER A 208 -11.84 6.92 -20.82
C SER A 208 -12.10 6.60 -22.28
N ILE A 209 -11.68 5.42 -22.74
CA ILE A 209 -11.90 4.98 -24.14
C ILE A 209 -13.41 4.88 -24.42
N ILE A 210 -14.18 4.26 -23.54
CA ILE A 210 -15.63 4.12 -23.68
C ILE A 210 -16.29 5.51 -23.77
N LEU A 211 -15.94 6.40 -22.84
CA LEU A 211 -16.50 7.76 -22.81
C LEU A 211 -16.16 8.56 -24.07
N ILE A 212 -14.93 8.45 -24.61
CA ILE A 212 -14.55 9.11 -25.86
C ILE A 212 -15.43 8.63 -27.02
N ILE A 213 -15.64 7.32 -27.11
CA ILE A 213 -16.46 6.70 -28.19
C ILE A 213 -17.92 7.16 -28.07
N VAL A 214 -18.48 7.18 -26.87
CA VAL A 214 -19.88 7.51 -26.64
C VAL A 214 -20.15 9.00 -26.84
N TYR A 215 -19.32 9.85 -26.21
CA TYR A 215 -19.52 11.31 -26.30
C TYR A 215 -19.10 11.90 -27.66
N ARG A 216 -18.32 11.17 -28.45
CA ARG A 216 -17.83 11.62 -29.77
C ARG A 216 -17.23 13.03 -29.76
N SER A 217 -16.66 13.44 -28.63
CA SER A 217 -16.08 14.77 -28.41
C SER A 217 -14.73 14.63 -27.75
N PRO A 218 -13.70 15.34 -28.20
CA PRO A 218 -12.35 15.25 -27.63
C PRO A 218 -12.26 15.81 -26.19
N PHE A 219 -13.26 16.57 -25.71
CA PHE A 219 -13.22 17.23 -24.40
C PHE A 219 -14.38 16.83 -23.46
N LEU A 220 -15.55 16.47 -23.99
CA LEU A 220 -16.72 16.22 -23.15
C LEU A 220 -16.57 15.01 -22.23
N TRP A 221 -15.79 14.02 -22.62
CA TRP A 221 -15.53 12.83 -21.80
C TRP A 221 -14.78 13.12 -20.49
N ILE A 222 -14.06 14.25 -20.42
CA ILE A 222 -13.30 14.64 -19.23
C ILE A 222 -14.23 15.00 -18.06
N LEU A 223 -15.42 15.57 -18.33
CA LEU A 223 -16.36 15.99 -17.30
C LEU A 223 -16.86 14.83 -16.43
N PRO A 224 -17.47 13.77 -17.00
CA PRO A 224 -17.90 12.62 -16.20
C PRO A 224 -16.73 11.91 -15.52
N LEU A 225 -15.57 11.82 -16.18
CA LEU A 225 -14.38 11.22 -15.59
C LEU A 225 -13.90 12.02 -14.37
N PHE A 226 -13.84 13.35 -14.49
CA PHE A 226 -13.47 14.23 -13.38
C PHE A 226 -14.45 14.10 -12.20
N THR A 227 -15.75 14.04 -12.47
CA THR A 227 -16.76 13.85 -11.41
C THR A 227 -16.63 12.49 -10.74
N ALA A 228 -16.34 11.41 -11.50
CA ALA A 228 -16.11 10.07 -10.96
C ALA A 228 -14.88 10.03 -10.04
N VAL A 229 -13.75 10.61 -10.48
CA VAL A 229 -12.52 10.69 -9.68
C VAL A 229 -12.73 11.53 -8.42
N THR A 230 -13.47 12.63 -8.51
CA THR A 230 -13.80 13.46 -7.33
C THR A 230 -14.69 12.72 -6.35
N ALA A 231 -15.70 12.00 -6.84
CA ALA A 231 -16.58 11.17 -6.01
C ALA A 231 -15.80 10.06 -5.29
N LEU A 232 -14.88 9.38 -6.00
CA LEU A 232 -13.97 8.39 -5.42
C LEU A 232 -13.10 9.00 -4.32
N SER A 233 -12.50 10.16 -4.58
CA SER A 233 -11.65 10.85 -3.62
C SER A 233 -12.43 11.28 -2.37
N LEU A 234 -13.67 11.75 -2.55
CA LEU A 234 -14.55 12.12 -1.44
C LEU A 234 -14.95 10.90 -0.61
N ALA A 235 -15.36 9.81 -1.25
CA ALA A 235 -15.67 8.55 -0.58
C ALA A 235 -14.48 8.04 0.23
N GLY A 236 -13.28 8.03 -0.38
CA GLY A 236 -12.05 7.64 0.30
C GLY A 236 -11.70 8.55 1.47
N THR A 237 -11.97 9.86 1.36
CA THR A 237 -11.77 10.80 2.47
C THR A 237 -12.67 10.46 3.66
N ILE A 238 -13.95 10.16 3.41
CA ILE A 238 -14.89 9.75 4.46
C ILE A 238 -14.40 8.46 5.12
N ILE A 239 -14.02 7.46 4.33
CA ILE A 239 -13.49 6.18 4.81
C ILE A 239 -12.20 6.39 5.63
N TYR A 240 -11.29 7.27 5.18
CA TYR A 240 -10.09 7.61 5.93
C TYR A 240 -10.41 8.10 7.34
N PHE A 241 -11.36 9.03 7.48
CA PHE A 241 -11.73 9.54 8.81
C PHE A 241 -12.44 8.50 9.67
N LEU A 242 -13.29 7.64 9.08
CA LEU A 242 -13.96 6.56 9.81
C LEU A 242 -12.94 5.51 10.28
N ALA A 243 -12.01 5.09 9.44
CA ALA A 243 -10.94 4.16 9.80
C ALA A 243 -10.01 4.75 10.86
N LYS A 244 -9.63 6.02 10.71
CA LYS A 244 -8.81 6.72 11.70
C LYS A 244 -9.50 6.87 13.07
N ALA A 245 -10.82 6.92 13.09
CA ALA A 245 -11.63 6.92 14.31
C ALA A 245 -11.90 5.51 14.87
N ASN A 246 -11.32 4.46 14.28
CA ASN A 246 -11.55 3.04 14.61
C ASN A 246 -13.03 2.63 14.56
N LEU A 247 -13.80 3.25 13.66
CA LEU A 247 -15.21 2.90 13.43
C LEU A 247 -15.39 1.81 12.36
N ILE A 248 -14.40 1.66 11.49
CA ILE A 248 -14.35 0.64 10.45
C ILE A 248 -12.91 0.14 10.28
N ASP A 249 -12.75 -1.13 9.91
CA ASP A 249 -11.48 -1.71 9.51
C ASP A 249 -11.36 -1.63 7.98
N LEU A 250 -10.25 -1.10 7.49
CA LEU A 250 -9.97 -0.96 6.07
C LEU A 250 -8.80 -1.86 5.68
N SER A 251 -9.04 -2.81 4.79
CA SER A 251 -7.97 -3.58 4.15
C SER A 251 -7.63 -3.02 2.77
N GLY A 252 -6.39 -3.27 2.28
CA GLY A 252 -5.99 -2.91 0.92
C GLY A 252 -6.92 -3.52 -0.13
N GLN A 253 -7.34 -4.77 0.05
CA GLN A 253 -8.28 -5.45 -0.84
C GLN A 253 -9.63 -4.71 -0.92
N SER A 254 -10.19 -4.31 0.23
CA SER A 254 -11.46 -3.56 0.28
C SER A 254 -11.34 -2.20 -0.43
N GLN A 255 -10.21 -1.51 -0.29
CA GLN A 255 -9.94 -0.27 -0.99
C GLN A 255 -9.88 -0.46 -2.51
N GLY A 256 -9.20 -1.52 -3.00
CA GLY A 256 -9.12 -1.80 -4.44
C GLY A 256 -10.50 -2.06 -5.05
N ILE A 257 -11.31 -2.91 -4.40
CA ILE A 257 -12.68 -3.20 -4.83
C ILE A 257 -13.52 -1.92 -4.84
N LEU A 258 -13.46 -1.11 -3.79
CA LEU A 258 -14.18 0.16 -3.70
C LEU A 258 -13.82 1.08 -4.87
N SER A 259 -12.54 1.22 -5.17
CA SER A 259 -12.07 2.12 -6.23
C SER A 259 -12.63 1.75 -7.60
N VAL A 260 -12.65 0.46 -7.93
CA VAL A 260 -13.21 -0.04 -9.20
C VAL A 260 -14.73 0.12 -9.23
N LEU A 261 -15.42 -0.23 -8.14
CA LEU A 261 -16.89 -0.12 -8.08
C LEU A 261 -17.38 1.33 -8.18
N VAL A 262 -16.74 2.27 -7.49
CA VAL A 262 -17.13 3.69 -7.54
C VAL A 262 -16.89 4.26 -8.93
N LEU A 263 -15.75 3.96 -9.57
CA LEU A 263 -15.47 4.38 -10.95
C LEU A 263 -16.48 3.78 -11.93
N GLY A 264 -16.76 2.47 -11.83
CA GLY A 264 -17.75 1.80 -12.67
C GLY A 264 -19.15 2.41 -12.52
N ALA A 265 -19.66 2.50 -11.29
CA ALA A 265 -20.97 3.07 -11.04
C ALA A 265 -21.10 4.54 -11.49
N ALA A 266 -20.06 5.35 -11.24
CA ALA A 266 -20.06 6.76 -11.67
C ALA A 266 -20.12 6.90 -13.20
N THR A 267 -19.49 5.98 -13.93
CA THR A 267 -19.53 5.98 -15.40
C THR A 267 -20.83 5.45 -15.96
N ASP A 268 -21.46 4.46 -15.33
CA ASP A 268 -22.79 3.98 -15.73
C ASP A 268 -23.85 5.08 -15.64
N TYR A 269 -23.77 5.97 -14.65
CA TYR A 269 -24.64 7.14 -14.56
C TYR A 269 -24.31 8.26 -15.54
N ALA A 270 -23.14 8.25 -16.13
CA ALA A 270 -22.68 9.24 -17.08
C ALA A 270 -23.01 8.87 -18.54
N LEU A 271 -23.27 7.59 -18.81
CA LEU A 271 -23.65 7.06 -20.12
C LEU A 271 -25.15 7.08 -20.33
#